data_1fb718b04cf50a2c500bd95582553a50
#
_entry.id   1fb718b04cf50a2c500bd95582553a50
#
_cell.length_a   1.000
_cell.length_b   1.000
_cell.length_c   1.000
_cell.angle_alpha   90.00
_cell.angle_beta   90.00
_cell.angle_gamma   90.00
#
_symmetry.space_group_name_H-M   'P 1'
#
loop_
_entity.id
_entity.type
_entity.pdbx_description
1 polymer ?
#
loop_
_entity_poly.entity_id
_entity_poly.type
_entity_poly.pdbx_seq_one_letter_code
_entity_poly.pdbx_strand_id
1 'polypeptide(L)'
;MKNAVRLFQTGLISLAGVLLSATAIAHPHMWIDGKVDLQFDAQGQLVAVGQQWEFDEMFSSYARQGLPNNAGPAALQAELDKIGNQWIQALADPMSHYFTTLSQGNTRLAVGQAQSVKVSWNPKTERLALRFELPLLEPVTAKKSPITVSVVDPTYFVAYSFEAPDAITTPTAPANCKAAYLPPATLDNTTAQRLAALPPDQGNLPPDLARIAQTLEHRIELKCP
;
A
#
# COMPACT_ATOMS: atom_id res chain seq x y z
N MET A 1 -82.39 19.56 18.05
CA MET A 1 -81.10 20.26 18.11
C MET A 1 -80.05 19.25 17.63
N LYS A 2 -79.51 19.43 16.46
CA LYS A 2 -78.75 18.46 15.68
C LYS A 2 -77.24 18.70 15.89
N ASN A 3 -76.53 17.78 16.50
CA ASN A 3 -75.07 17.84 16.67
C ASN A 3 -74.41 17.20 15.47
N ALA A 4 -73.68 18.00 14.70
CA ALA A 4 -72.86 17.55 13.58
C ALA A 4 -71.48 17.06 14.12
N VAL A 5 -71.21 15.76 13.97
CA VAL A 5 -69.90 15.16 14.21
C VAL A 5 -69.06 15.40 12.97
N ARG A 6 -68.02 16.19 13.06
CA ARG A 6 -67.00 16.30 12.01
C ARG A 6 -65.93 15.22 12.20
N LEU A 7 -65.94 14.27 11.27
CA LEU A 7 -64.83 13.33 11.12
C LEU A 7 -63.58 14.07 10.59
N PHE A 8 -62.54 14.12 11.38
CA PHE A 8 -61.22 14.48 10.92
C PHE A 8 -60.55 13.21 10.33
N GLN A 9 -60.45 13.17 9.01
CA GLN A 9 -59.60 12.20 8.32
C GLN A 9 -58.17 12.68 8.38
N THR A 10 -57.37 12.12 9.29
CA THR A 10 -55.92 12.26 9.31
C THR A 10 -55.34 11.34 8.27
N GLY A 11 -54.95 11.95 7.13
CA GLY A 11 -54.17 11.25 6.11
C GLY A 11 -52.77 10.92 6.64
N LEU A 12 -52.46 9.66 6.82
CA LEU A 12 -51.13 9.16 7.07
C LEU A 12 -50.32 9.26 5.75
N ILE A 13 -49.49 10.26 5.64
CA ILE A 13 -48.48 10.33 4.60
C ILE A 13 -47.38 9.39 5.01
N SER A 14 -47.41 8.17 4.47
CA SER A 14 -46.30 7.21 4.56
C SER A 14 -45.14 7.78 3.75
N LEU A 15 -44.21 8.42 4.42
CA LEU A 15 -42.92 8.81 3.85
C LEU A 15 -42.09 7.54 3.70
N ALA A 16 -42.25 6.87 2.54
CA ALA A 16 -41.35 5.78 2.12
C ALA A 16 -39.97 6.38 1.89
N GLY A 17 -39.14 6.37 2.93
CA GLY A 17 -37.74 6.71 2.82
C GLY A 17 -37.06 5.70 1.92
N VAL A 18 -36.81 6.08 0.67
CA VAL A 18 -35.92 5.36 -0.22
C VAL A 18 -34.54 5.46 0.41
N LEU A 19 -34.14 4.41 1.14
CA LEU A 19 -32.77 4.20 1.56
C LEU A 19 -31.96 4.00 0.27
N LEU A 20 -31.39 5.08 -0.27
CA LEU A 20 -30.30 5.03 -1.22
C LEU A 20 -29.15 4.34 -0.51
N SER A 21 -29.04 3.03 -0.63
CA SER A 21 -27.84 2.27 -0.29
C SER A 21 -26.75 2.80 -1.19
N ALA A 22 -25.99 3.80 -0.69
CA ALA A 22 -24.74 4.17 -1.30
C ALA A 22 -23.89 2.89 -1.25
N THR A 23 -23.57 2.32 -2.42
CA THR A 23 -22.60 1.25 -2.52
C THR A 23 -21.28 1.82 -2.00
N ALA A 24 -20.92 1.46 -0.76
CA ALA A 24 -19.62 1.80 -0.22
C ALA A 24 -18.59 1.16 -1.14
N ILE A 25 -17.80 1.98 -1.81
CA ILE A 25 -16.63 1.52 -2.58
C ILE A 25 -15.64 1.02 -1.54
N ALA A 26 -15.43 -0.30 -1.51
CA ALA A 26 -14.69 -0.94 -0.42
C ALA A 26 -13.21 -1.18 -0.75
N HIS A 27 -12.79 -1.20 -2.02
CA HIS A 27 -11.40 -1.42 -2.41
C HIS A 27 -10.91 -0.32 -3.35
N PRO A 28 -9.64 0.13 -3.22
CA PRO A 28 -8.73 -0.17 -2.11
C PRO A 28 -9.15 0.53 -0.80
N HIS A 29 -8.73 -0.05 0.32
CA HIS A 29 -8.98 0.50 1.66
C HIS A 29 -7.86 1.39 2.16
N MET A 30 -6.71 1.34 1.52
CA MET A 30 -5.50 2.04 1.92
C MET A 30 -4.75 2.53 0.70
N TRP A 31 -4.28 3.78 0.74
CA TRP A 31 -3.40 4.36 -0.27
C TRP A 31 -2.03 4.65 0.35
N ILE A 32 -1.00 4.25 -0.38
CA ILE A 32 0.39 4.42 0.04
C ILE A 32 1.15 5.21 -1.02
N ASP A 33 1.74 6.33 -0.61
CA ASP A 33 2.77 7.00 -1.39
C ASP A 33 4.10 6.31 -1.09
N GLY A 34 4.57 5.53 -2.06
CA GLY A 34 5.73 4.67 -1.93
C GLY A 34 7.01 5.35 -2.40
N LYS A 35 8.13 4.98 -1.76
CA LYS A 35 9.48 5.25 -2.26
C LYS A 35 10.31 3.98 -2.19
N VAL A 36 11.14 3.78 -3.21
CA VAL A 36 12.07 2.64 -3.31
C VAL A 36 13.49 3.16 -3.44
N ASP A 37 14.38 2.61 -2.63
CA ASP A 37 15.80 2.91 -2.60
C ASP A 37 16.61 1.67 -2.92
N LEU A 38 17.31 1.65 -4.06
CA LEU A 38 18.13 0.53 -4.47
C LEU A 38 19.55 0.72 -3.95
N GLN A 39 19.98 -0.16 -3.04
CA GLN A 39 21.24 -0.05 -2.32
C GLN A 39 22.29 -1.00 -2.90
N PHE A 40 23.49 -0.48 -3.13
CA PHE A 40 24.59 -1.21 -3.75
C PHE A 40 25.80 -1.27 -2.79
N ASP A 41 26.54 -2.37 -2.92
CA ASP A 41 27.85 -2.52 -2.26
C ASP A 41 28.97 -1.81 -3.05
N ALA A 42 30.18 -1.88 -2.48
CA ALA A 42 31.38 -1.31 -3.11
C ALA A 42 31.76 -2.00 -4.44
N GLN A 43 31.25 -3.20 -4.70
CA GLN A 43 31.45 -3.94 -5.93
C GLN A 43 30.40 -3.61 -7.00
N GLY A 44 29.42 -2.76 -6.67
CA GLY A 44 28.33 -2.35 -7.55
C GLY A 44 27.28 -3.43 -7.72
N GLN A 45 27.10 -4.31 -6.74
CA GLN A 45 26.05 -5.30 -6.69
C GLN A 45 24.89 -4.78 -5.86
N LEU A 46 23.66 -5.03 -6.28
CA LEU A 46 22.47 -4.75 -5.47
C LEU A 46 22.46 -5.67 -4.25
N VAL A 47 22.40 -5.09 -3.06
CA VAL A 47 22.44 -5.80 -1.77
C VAL A 47 21.16 -5.66 -0.96
N ALA A 48 20.41 -4.57 -1.18
CA ALA A 48 19.15 -4.36 -0.46
C ALA A 48 18.20 -3.46 -1.25
N VAL A 49 16.93 -3.53 -0.92
CA VAL A 49 15.88 -2.62 -1.37
C VAL A 49 15.27 -1.95 -0.14
N GLY A 50 15.46 -0.64 -0.02
CA GLY A 50 14.79 0.18 0.97
C GLY A 50 13.37 0.50 0.48
N GLN A 51 12.42 0.46 1.40
CA GLN A 51 11.04 0.84 1.19
C GLN A 51 10.67 1.96 2.16
N GLN A 52 9.94 2.96 1.68
CA GLN A 52 9.26 3.93 2.53
C GLN A 52 7.83 4.06 2.04
N TRP A 53 6.87 3.83 2.94
CA TRP A 53 5.45 3.88 2.68
C TRP A 53 4.82 4.97 3.52
N GLU A 54 4.35 6.03 2.91
CA GLU A 54 3.56 7.07 3.57
C GLU A 54 2.09 6.74 3.36
N PHE A 55 1.40 6.46 4.45
CA PHE A 55 -0.01 6.05 4.44
C PHE A 55 -0.91 7.26 4.24
N ASP A 56 -2.11 7.03 3.69
CA ASP A 56 -3.14 8.07 3.59
C ASP A 56 -3.59 8.59 4.97
N GLU A 57 -4.30 9.72 4.97
CA GLU A 57 -4.75 10.39 6.18
C GLU A 57 -5.76 9.55 6.97
N MET A 58 -6.64 8.81 6.30
CA MET A 58 -7.67 8.01 6.96
C MET A 58 -7.03 6.87 7.75
N PHE A 59 -6.16 6.08 7.11
CA PHE A 59 -5.43 5.01 7.78
C PHE A 59 -4.53 5.56 8.89
N SER A 60 -3.81 6.65 8.62
CA SER A 60 -2.93 7.29 9.62
C SER A 60 -3.70 7.77 10.85
N SER A 61 -4.86 8.38 10.64
CA SER A 61 -5.75 8.82 11.73
C SER A 61 -6.28 7.63 12.54
N TYR A 62 -6.70 6.55 11.86
CA TYR A 62 -7.16 5.33 12.52
C TYR A 62 -6.06 4.70 13.39
N ALA A 63 -4.87 4.48 12.81
CA ALA A 63 -3.74 3.89 13.53
C ALA A 63 -3.27 4.75 14.71
N ARG A 64 -3.44 6.07 14.62
CA ARG A 64 -3.09 7.00 15.69
C ARG A 64 -4.07 6.97 16.87
N GLN A 65 -5.30 6.52 16.71
CA GLN A 65 -6.29 6.48 17.82
C GLN A 65 -5.82 5.64 19.02
N GLY A 66 -4.96 4.63 18.77
CA GLY A 66 -4.37 3.81 19.83
C GLY A 66 -3.12 4.41 20.49
N LEU A 67 -2.65 5.56 20.03
CA LEU A 67 -1.41 6.18 20.51
C LEU A 67 -1.68 7.25 21.58
N PRO A 68 -0.76 7.44 22.54
CA PRO A 68 -0.94 8.44 23.60
C PRO A 68 -0.89 9.87 23.03
N ASN A 69 -1.99 10.61 23.15
CA ASN A 69 -2.12 11.96 22.60
C ASN A 69 -1.26 13.01 23.31
N ASN A 70 -0.92 12.78 24.59
CA ASN A 70 -0.18 13.72 25.45
C ASN A 70 1.21 13.23 25.84
N ALA A 71 1.72 12.21 25.15
CA ALA A 71 3.07 11.70 25.39
C ALA A 71 4.12 12.64 24.74
N GLY A 72 5.22 12.84 25.43
CA GLY A 72 6.36 13.53 24.83
C GLY A 72 6.90 12.76 23.60
N PRO A 73 7.72 13.40 22.74
CA PRO A 73 8.20 12.81 21.49
C PRO A 73 8.85 11.43 21.63
N ALA A 74 9.60 11.20 22.70
CA ALA A 74 10.26 9.91 22.96
C ALA A 74 9.26 8.79 23.27
N ALA A 75 8.22 9.07 24.05
CA ALA A 75 7.20 8.09 24.39
C ALA A 75 6.32 7.76 23.17
N LEU A 76 5.98 8.76 22.34
CA LEU A 76 5.31 8.55 21.07
C LEU A 76 6.16 7.65 20.15
N GLN A 77 7.46 7.93 20.01
CA GLN A 77 8.32 7.12 19.15
C GLN A 77 8.41 5.67 19.64
N ALA A 78 8.47 5.44 20.95
CA ALA A 78 8.49 4.07 21.50
C ALA A 78 7.22 3.27 21.14
N GLU A 79 6.06 3.90 21.12
CA GLU A 79 4.82 3.25 20.66
C GLU A 79 4.80 3.03 19.14
N LEU A 80 5.30 3.99 18.36
CA LEU A 80 5.45 3.84 16.91
C LEU A 80 6.41 2.70 16.55
N ASP A 81 7.48 2.51 17.29
CA ASP A 81 8.43 1.40 17.09
C ASP A 81 7.78 0.04 17.36
N LYS A 82 6.90 -0.05 18.38
CA LYS A 82 6.11 -1.28 18.63
C LYS A 82 5.16 -1.58 17.48
N ILE A 83 4.45 -0.58 16.97
CA ILE A 83 3.57 -0.71 15.82
C ILE A 83 4.37 -1.16 14.59
N GLY A 84 5.52 -0.54 14.34
CA GLY A 84 6.40 -0.91 13.24
C GLY A 84 6.81 -2.39 13.28
N ASN A 85 7.16 -2.89 14.45
CA ASN A 85 7.50 -4.29 14.64
C ASN A 85 6.30 -5.24 14.39
N GLN A 86 5.10 -4.85 14.79
CA GLN A 86 3.89 -5.63 14.51
C GLN A 86 3.56 -5.64 13.01
N TRP A 87 3.62 -4.48 12.36
CA TRP A 87 3.34 -4.37 10.92
C TRP A 87 4.34 -5.17 10.09
N ILE A 88 5.62 -5.09 10.41
CA ILE A 88 6.64 -5.80 9.64
C ILE A 88 6.55 -7.33 9.81
N GLN A 89 6.12 -7.80 10.98
CA GLN A 89 5.84 -9.22 11.19
C GLN A 89 4.65 -9.70 10.35
N ALA A 90 3.59 -8.90 10.25
CA ALA A 90 2.44 -9.22 9.39
C ALA A 90 2.83 -9.19 7.89
N LEU A 91 3.66 -8.23 7.48
CA LEU A 91 4.16 -8.14 6.10
C LEU A 91 5.13 -9.26 5.73
N ALA A 92 5.77 -9.90 6.70
CA ALA A 92 6.68 -11.02 6.48
C ALA A 92 5.95 -12.34 6.18
N ASP A 93 4.61 -12.37 6.27
CA ASP A 93 3.81 -13.54 5.92
C ASP A 93 4.08 -13.98 4.47
N PRO A 94 4.17 -15.30 4.19
CA PRO A 94 4.41 -15.83 2.85
C PRO A 94 3.43 -15.36 1.76
N MET A 95 2.23 -14.95 2.11
CA MET A 95 1.26 -14.39 1.15
C MET A 95 1.52 -12.93 0.84
N SER A 96 1.97 -12.15 1.82
CA SER A 96 2.25 -10.72 1.66
C SER A 96 3.62 -10.48 1.02
N HIS A 97 4.64 -11.22 1.42
CA HIS A 97 6.04 -11.02 0.96
C HIS A 97 6.46 -9.55 0.96
N TYR A 98 6.07 -8.79 1.99
CA TYR A 98 6.26 -7.33 2.04
C TYR A 98 5.67 -6.60 0.84
N PHE A 99 4.69 -7.18 0.15
CA PHE A 99 4.15 -6.71 -1.14
C PHE A 99 5.24 -6.36 -2.17
N THR A 100 6.43 -6.91 -1.98
CA THR A 100 7.62 -6.60 -2.77
C THR A 100 8.29 -7.89 -3.22
N THR A 101 8.51 -8.01 -4.51
CA THR A 101 9.25 -9.15 -5.09
C THR A 101 10.38 -8.64 -5.97
N LEU A 102 11.45 -9.41 -6.04
CA LEU A 102 12.60 -9.12 -6.89
C LEU A 102 12.83 -10.27 -7.86
N SER A 103 13.21 -9.94 -9.09
CA SER A 103 13.56 -10.92 -10.10
C SER A 103 14.71 -10.45 -11.00
N GLN A 104 15.43 -11.39 -11.58
CA GLN A 104 16.38 -11.15 -12.67
C GLN A 104 16.05 -12.08 -13.82
N GLY A 105 15.50 -11.52 -14.90
CA GLY A 105 14.85 -12.32 -15.93
C GLY A 105 13.69 -13.13 -15.32
N ASN A 106 13.69 -14.44 -15.50
CA ASN A 106 12.66 -15.34 -14.94
C ASN A 106 13.04 -15.91 -13.56
N THR A 107 14.17 -15.51 -12.99
CA THR A 107 14.63 -16.03 -11.69
C THR A 107 14.21 -15.07 -10.59
N ARG A 108 13.44 -15.58 -9.61
CA ARG A 108 13.11 -14.81 -8.40
C ARG A 108 14.35 -14.70 -7.52
N LEU A 109 14.65 -13.50 -7.04
CA LEU A 109 15.72 -13.24 -6.10
C LEU A 109 15.17 -13.34 -4.68
N ALA A 110 15.89 -14.06 -3.82
CA ALA A 110 15.49 -14.24 -2.43
C ALA A 110 15.91 -13.04 -1.59
N VAL A 111 14.97 -12.58 -0.76
CA VAL A 111 15.21 -11.52 0.22
C VAL A 111 15.17 -12.10 1.64
N GLY A 112 15.93 -11.48 2.53
CA GLY A 112 15.93 -11.80 3.95
C GLY A 112 14.77 -11.14 4.70
N GLN A 113 14.83 -11.25 6.02
CA GLN A 113 13.89 -10.54 6.89
C GLN A 113 14.15 -9.03 6.82
N ALA A 114 13.05 -8.26 6.87
CA ALA A 114 13.15 -6.81 6.87
C ALA A 114 13.97 -6.30 8.05
N GLN A 115 14.78 -5.28 7.79
CA GLN A 115 15.67 -4.62 8.74
C GLN A 115 15.41 -3.13 8.78
N SER A 116 16.05 -2.40 9.70
CA SER A 116 15.96 -0.94 9.81
C SER A 116 14.52 -0.43 9.89
N VAL A 117 13.65 -1.19 10.55
CA VAL A 117 12.22 -0.88 10.64
C VAL A 117 11.99 0.37 11.49
N LYS A 118 11.26 1.34 10.93
CA LYS A 118 10.92 2.56 11.62
C LYS A 118 9.55 3.07 11.18
N VAL A 119 8.69 3.35 12.15
CA VAL A 119 7.48 4.15 11.91
C VAL A 119 7.70 5.56 12.40
N SER A 120 7.27 6.54 11.64
CA SER A 120 7.34 7.95 11.98
C SER A 120 6.00 8.63 11.76
N TRP A 121 5.74 9.68 12.53
CA TRP A 121 4.59 10.57 12.39
C TRP A 121 5.03 11.92 11.84
N ASN A 122 4.35 12.37 10.80
CA ASN A 122 4.56 13.72 10.26
C ASN A 122 3.41 14.63 10.75
N PRO A 123 3.67 15.56 11.70
CA PRO A 123 2.61 16.40 12.25
C PRO A 123 2.10 17.47 11.27
N LYS A 124 2.78 17.70 10.14
CA LYS A 124 2.35 18.69 9.13
C LYS A 124 1.35 18.10 8.15
N THR A 125 1.55 16.83 7.77
CA THR A 125 0.68 16.10 6.84
C THR A 125 -0.31 15.20 7.57
N GLU A 126 -0.18 15.05 8.89
CA GLU A 126 -0.96 14.14 9.73
C GLU A 126 -0.91 12.69 9.21
N ARG A 127 0.24 12.30 8.65
CA ARG A 127 0.43 10.97 8.06
C ARG A 127 1.51 10.19 8.77
N LEU A 128 1.30 8.87 8.84
CA LEU A 128 2.30 7.90 9.29
C LEU A 128 3.14 7.44 8.09
N ALA A 129 4.40 7.16 8.34
CA ALA A 129 5.28 6.52 7.37
C ALA A 129 5.98 5.32 7.99
N LEU A 130 5.97 4.18 7.29
CA LEU A 130 6.75 3.00 7.59
C LEU A 130 7.98 2.96 6.68
N ARG A 131 9.17 2.82 7.26
CA ARG A 131 10.41 2.58 6.54
C ARG A 131 10.99 1.23 6.95
N PHE A 132 11.51 0.49 5.98
CA PHE A 132 12.21 -0.78 6.21
C PHE A 132 13.14 -1.10 5.03
N GLU A 133 14.06 -2.03 5.24
CA GLU A 133 14.99 -2.51 4.23
C GLU A 133 14.84 -4.02 4.05
N LEU A 134 14.83 -4.48 2.81
CA LEU A 134 14.83 -5.89 2.43
C LEU A 134 16.22 -6.25 1.90
N PRO A 135 17.08 -6.89 2.70
CA PRO A 135 18.37 -7.34 2.22
C PRO A 135 18.18 -8.50 1.26
N LEU A 136 18.94 -8.53 0.16
CA LEU A 136 19.04 -9.71 -0.68
C LEU A 136 19.85 -10.78 0.07
N LEU A 137 19.45 -12.05 -0.03
CA LEU A 137 20.23 -13.15 0.56
C LEU A 137 21.58 -13.31 -0.14
N GLU A 138 21.66 -12.97 -1.44
CA GLU A 138 22.89 -12.97 -2.22
C GLU A 138 22.97 -11.66 -3.00
N PRO A 139 24.12 -10.93 -2.98
CA PRO A 139 24.33 -9.76 -3.81
C PRO A 139 24.20 -10.08 -5.29
N VAL A 140 23.54 -9.20 -6.07
CA VAL A 140 23.24 -9.46 -7.48
C VAL A 140 23.70 -8.30 -8.38
N THR A 141 24.33 -8.63 -9.51
CA THR A 141 24.72 -7.65 -10.51
C THR A 141 23.66 -7.51 -11.62
N ALA A 142 23.29 -6.29 -11.98
CA ALA A 142 22.40 -6.00 -13.11
C ALA A 142 23.10 -5.97 -14.48
N LYS A 143 24.39 -6.35 -14.58
CA LYS A 143 25.17 -6.30 -15.82
C LYS A 143 24.73 -7.33 -16.86
N LYS A 144 24.28 -8.50 -16.45
CA LYS A 144 23.93 -9.59 -17.39
C LYS A 144 22.49 -9.52 -17.86
N SER A 145 21.60 -9.13 -16.98
CA SER A 145 20.17 -8.92 -17.27
C SER A 145 19.60 -7.93 -16.26
N PRO A 146 18.54 -7.21 -16.63
CA PRO A 146 17.88 -6.29 -15.71
C PRO A 146 17.40 -6.98 -14.43
N ILE A 147 17.44 -6.24 -13.32
CA ILE A 147 16.78 -6.62 -12.09
C ILE A 147 15.47 -5.85 -12.03
N THR A 148 14.37 -6.53 -11.75
CA THR A 148 13.05 -5.93 -11.58
C THR A 148 12.65 -6.02 -10.12
N VAL A 149 12.30 -4.88 -9.53
CA VAL A 149 11.62 -4.78 -8.24
C VAL A 149 10.15 -4.50 -8.53
N SER A 150 9.28 -5.32 -7.98
CA SER A 150 7.84 -5.26 -8.19
C SER A 150 7.14 -5.00 -6.86
N VAL A 151 6.23 -4.03 -6.84
CA VAL A 151 5.42 -3.69 -5.66
C VAL A 151 3.96 -3.80 -6.02
N VAL A 152 3.23 -4.68 -5.33
CA VAL A 152 1.80 -4.91 -5.54
C VAL A 152 1.18 -5.64 -4.35
N ASP A 153 -0.03 -5.25 -3.97
CA ASP A 153 -0.88 -6.07 -3.13
C ASP A 153 -1.79 -6.94 -4.00
N PRO A 154 -1.60 -8.27 -4.00
CA PRO A 154 -2.39 -9.18 -4.83
C PRO A 154 -3.86 -9.23 -4.44
N THR A 155 -4.24 -8.72 -3.27
CA THR A 155 -5.64 -8.63 -2.81
C THR A 155 -6.31 -7.32 -3.19
N TYR A 156 -5.55 -6.35 -3.71
CA TYR A 156 -6.02 -5.00 -4.02
C TYR A 156 -6.60 -4.25 -2.80
N PHE A 157 -6.25 -4.66 -1.61
CA PHE A 157 -6.59 -3.92 -0.39
C PHE A 157 -5.80 -2.62 -0.27
N VAL A 158 -4.56 -2.64 -0.75
CA VAL A 158 -3.62 -1.52 -0.79
C VAL A 158 -3.37 -1.08 -2.22
N ALA A 159 -3.55 0.20 -2.50
CA ALA A 159 -3.09 0.86 -3.72
C ALA A 159 -1.80 1.64 -3.45
N TYR A 160 -0.85 1.54 -4.37
CA TYR A 160 0.43 2.26 -4.30
C TYR A 160 0.47 3.39 -5.33
N SER A 161 1.25 4.44 -5.02
CA SER A 161 1.65 5.50 -5.93
C SER A 161 3.17 5.72 -5.79
N PHE A 162 3.85 5.93 -6.92
CA PHE A 162 5.28 6.28 -7.00
C PHE A 162 5.47 7.53 -7.86
N GLU A 163 4.62 8.52 -7.68
CA GLU A 163 4.59 9.73 -8.52
C GLU A 163 5.57 10.81 -8.07
N ALA A 164 6.08 10.76 -6.83
CA ALA A 164 7.03 11.73 -6.37
C ALA A 164 8.32 11.69 -7.20
N PRO A 165 8.95 12.83 -7.51
CA PRO A 165 10.20 12.87 -8.30
C PRO A 165 11.34 12.07 -7.70
N ASP A 166 11.33 11.86 -6.39
CA ASP A 166 12.30 11.08 -5.61
C ASP A 166 11.74 9.72 -5.16
N ALA A 167 10.67 9.23 -5.81
CA ALA A 167 10.08 7.95 -5.45
C ALA A 167 11.02 6.77 -5.70
N ILE A 168 11.91 6.87 -6.69
CA ILE A 168 12.90 5.84 -7.00
C ILE A 168 14.30 6.44 -6.89
N THR A 169 15.10 5.93 -5.98
CA THR A 169 16.48 6.41 -5.76
C THR A 169 17.49 5.27 -5.85
N THR A 170 18.71 5.62 -6.23
CA THR A 170 19.84 4.70 -6.37
C THR A 170 21.13 5.36 -5.86
N PRO A 171 21.18 5.77 -4.57
CA PRO A 171 22.22 6.69 -4.07
C PRO A 171 23.63 6.13 -4.15
N THR A 172 23.80 4.82 -4.09
CA THR A 172 25.10 4.13 -4.11
C THR A 172 25.33 3.35 -5.40
N ALA A 173 24.50 3.57 -6.44
CA ALA A 173 24.63 2.85 -7.70
C ALA A 173 25.90 3.26 -8.45
N PRO A 174 26.54 2.33 -9.18
CA PRO A 174 27.53 2.67 -10.18
C PRO A 174 26.99 3.72 -11.18
N ALA A 175 27.83 4.65 -11.64
CA ALA A 175 27.43 5.81 -12.44
C ALA A 175 26.69 5.45 -13.76
N ASN A 176 26.90 4.25 -14.26
CA ASN A 176 26.29 3.76 -15.51
C ASN A 176 24.99 2.96 -15.27
N CYS A 177 24.60 2.70 -14.02
CA CYS A 177 23.33 2.05 -13.69
C CYS A 177 22.17 3.05 -13.80
N LYS A 178 21.03 2.56 -14.29
CA LYS A 178 19.79 3.34 -14.40
C LYS A 178 18.61 2.53 -13.88
N ALA A 179 17.81 3.15 -13.05
CA ALA A 179 16.51 2.64 -12.65
C ALA A 179 15.40 3.34 -13.46
N ALA A 180 14.50 2.56 -14.02
CA ALA A 180 13.33 3.05 -14.75
C ALA A 180 12.06 2.58 -14.05
N TYR A 181 11.15 3.51 -13.78
CA TYR A 181 9.83 3.19 -13.26
C TYR A 181 8.88 2.83 -14.40
N LEU A 182 8.19 1.72 -14.26
CA LEU A 182 7.18 1.21 -15.16
C LEU A 182 5.85 1.17 -14.40
N PRO A 183 4.92 2.11 -14.67
CA PRO A 183 3.64 2.17 -13.97
C PRO A 183 2.76 0.96 -14.28
N PRO A 184 1.80 0.65 -13.41
CA PRO A 184 0.82 -0.40 -13.63
C PRO A 184 -0.09 -0.10 -14.82
N ALA A 185 -0.82 -1.14 -15.25
CA ALA A 185 -1.86 -0.97 -16.25
C ALA A 185 -3.01 -0.09 -15.71
N THR A 186 -3.58 0.75 -16.57
CA THR A 186 -4.76 1.53 -16.22
C THR A 186 -5.99 0.62 -16.23
N LEU A 187 -6.77 0.65 -15.15
CA LEU A 187 -8.04 -0.04 -15.09
C LEU A 187 -9.11 0.69 -15.89
N ASP A 188 -9.93 -0.05 -16.63
CA ASP A 188 -11.19 0.49 -17.14
C ASP A 188 -12.21 0.68 -16.01
N ASN A 189 -13.18 1.57 -16.21
CA ASN A 189 -14.16 1.94 -15.20
C ASN A 189 -14.99 0.73 -14.69
N THR A 190 -15.32 -0.21 -15.55
CA THR A 190 -16.11 -1.40 -15.18
C THR A 190 -15.31 -2.30 -14.25
N THR A 191 -14.07 -2.54 -14.59
CA THR A 191 -13.15 -3.35 -13.77
C THR A 191 -12.84 -2.68 -12.44
N ALA A 192 -12.60 -1.37 -12.44
CA ALA A 192 -12.42 -0.60 -11.21
C ALA A 192 -13.63 -0.69 -10.28
N GLN A 193 -14.85 -0.56 -10.82
CA GLN A 193 -16.09 -0.71 -10.05
C GLN A 193 -16.27 -2.13 -9.49
N ARG A 194 -15.92 -3.16 -10.26
CA ARG A 194 -15.99 -4.55 -9.78
C ARG A 194 -15.02 -4.81 -8.62
N LEU A 195 -13.80 -4.31 -8.71
CA LEU A 195 -12.82 -4.38 -7.61
C LEU A 195 -13.33 -3.60 -6.39
N ALA A 196 -13.82 -2.38 -6.61
CA ALA A 196 -14.34 -1.53 -5.54
C ALA A 196 -15.59 -2.10 -4.83
N ALA A 197 -16.35 -2.95 -5.48
CA ALA A 197 -17.55 -3.58 -4.93
C ALA A 197 -17.28 -4.86 -4.13
N LEU A 198 -16.00 -5.27 -4.00
CA LEU A 198 -15.65 -6.46 -3.22
C LEU A 198 -15.92 -6.23 -1.72
N PRO A 199 -16.37 -7.26 -0.99
CA PRO A 199 -16.51 -7.17 0.47
C PRO A 199 -15.16 -6.89 1.15
N PRO A 200 -15.14 -6.08 2.22
CA PRO A 200 -13.90 -5.69 2.88
C PRO A 200 -13.15 -6.84 3.57
N ASP A 201 -13.83 -7.92 3.85
CA ASP A 201 -13.30 -9.13 4.49
C ASP A 201 -12.92 -10.25 3.49
N GLN A 202 -12.97 -9.95 2.20
CA GLN A 202 -12.66 -10.94 1.17
C GLN A 202 -11.14 -11.11 1.02
N GLY A 203 -10.57 -12.05 1.77
CA GLY A 203 -9.13 -12.36 1.74
C GLY A 203 -8.62 -12.93 0.41
N ASN A 204 -9.51 -13.41 -0.49
CA ASN A 204 -9.13 -13.94 -1.78
C ASN A 204 -10.01 -13.34 -2.88
N LEU A 205 -9.39 -12.74 -3.88
CA LEU A 205 -10.10 -12.25 -5.06
C LEU A 205 -10.67 -13.40 -5.90
N PRO A 206 -11.83 -13.21 -6.57
CA PRO A 206 -12.24 -14.08 -7.68
C PRO A 206 -11.10 -14.25 -8.70
N PRO A 207 -10.94 -15.44 -9.33
CA PRO A 207 -9.78 -15.72 -10.18
C PRO A 207 -9.53 -14.76 -11.33
N ASP A 208 -10.59 -14.19 -11.89
CA ASP A 208 -10.50 -13.17 -12.94
C ASP A 208 -10.02 -11.84 -12.39
N LEU A 209 -10.50 -11.40 -11.23
CA LEU A 209 -10.03 -10.18 -10.56
C LEU A 209 -8.62 -10.33 -9.98
N ALA A 210 -8.26 -11.51 -9.48
CA ALA A 210 -6.90 -11.79 -9.04
C ALA A 210 -5.87 -11.62 -10.17
N ARG A 211 -6.21 -12.06 -11.39
CA ARG A 211 -5.34 -11.83 -12.56
C ARG A 211 -5.22 -10.34 -12.90
N ILE A 212 -6.31 -9.60 -12.76
CA ILE A 212 -6.30 -8.15 -12.99
C ILE A 212 -5.45 -7.44 -11.91
N ALA A 213 -5.63 -7.79 -10.63
CA ALA A 213 -4.84 -7.22 -9.55
C ALA A 213 -3.33 -7.38 -9.78
N GLN A 214 -2.89 -8.49 -10.35
CA GLN A 214 -1.49 -8.69 -10.75
C GLN A 214 -1.02 -7.72 -11.85
N THR A 215 -1.91 -7.18 -12.68
CA THR A 215 -1.54 -6.16 -13.69
C THR A 215 -1.36 -4.77 -13.08
N LEU A 216 -1.74 -4.58 -11.81
CA LEU A 216 -1.57 -3.35 -11.05
C LEU A 216 -0.19 -3.25 -10.39
N GLU A 217 0.70 -4.12 -10.76
CA GLU A 217 2.08 -4.17 -10.30
C GLU A 217 2.86 -2.91 -10.73
N HIS A 218 3.43 -2.22 -9.76
CA HIS A 218 4.42 -1.17 -9.98
C HIS A 218 5.79 -1.82 -10.14
N ARG A 219 6.49 -1.55 -11.22
CA ARG A 219 7.79 -2.16 -11.50
C ARG A 219 8.88 -1.12 -11.58
N ILE A 220 10.02 -1.42 -11.00
CA ILE A 220 11.25 -0.65 -11.14
C ILE A 220 12.28 -1.56 -11.82
N GLU A 221 12.71 -1.21 -13.02
CA GLU A 221 13.68 -1.97 -13.78
C GLU A 221 15.07 -1.32 -13.65
N LEU A 222 16.00 -2.05 -13.03
CA LEU A 222 17.40 -1.64 -12.88
C LEU A 222 18.25 -2.28 -13.96
N LYS A 223 19.00 -1.45 -14.71
CA LYS A 223 19.96 -1.86 -15.74
C LYS A 223 21.31 -1.24 -15.46
N CYS A 224 22.37 -2.08 -15.54
CA CYS A 224 23.77 -1.65 -15.49
C CYS A 224 24.49 -2.22 -16.72
N PRO A 225 24.99 -1.41 -17.63
CA PRO A 225 25.75 -1.84 -18.79
C PRO A 225 27.13 -2.45 -18.43
#